data_468915947f84907dde4767041178855a
#
_entry.id   468915947f84907dde4767041178855a
#
_cell.length_a   1.000
_cell.length_b   1.000
_cell.length_c   1.000
_cell.angle_alpha   90.00
_cell.angle_beta   90.00
_cell.angle_gamma   90.00
#
_symmetry.space_group_name_H-M   'P 1'
#
loop_
_entity.id
_entity.type
_entity.pdbx_description
1 polymer ?
#
loop_
_entity_poly.entity_id
_entity_poly.type
_entity_poly.pdbx_seq_one_letter_code
_entity_poly.pdbx_strand_id
1 'polypeptide(L)'
;ADRVSQLFGVGEHFTLLPFKGLYWQLKPGCPIQPRTNLYPVPDLNVPFLGVHFTPSADATPAVSIGPTATPAWGRENYRGLQAIEPAMAAANLGVLARQYLANRGGFRRYVHEQAFLALPPLLIRAAQELIPAVRPEHIELSQKVGIRSQLFNRQTQRLEDDFLCLPGPSSTHVLNAISPAFTASFALADLIVDQALPALNLA
;
A
#
# COMPACT_ATOMS: atom_id res chain seq x y z
N ALA A 1 4.99 -13.22 6.02
CA ALA A 1 5.15 -14.19 4.94
C ALA A 1 6.63 -14.35 4.56
N ASP A 2 7.32 -13.29 4.09
CA ASP A 2 8.69 -13.30 3.57
C ASP A 2 9.73 -13.91 4.53
N ARG A 3 9.73 -13.56 5.82
CA ARG A 3 10.64 -14.14 6.82
C ARG A 3 10.42 -15.65 6.97
N VAL A 4 9.18 -16.10 6.94
CA VAL A 4 8.85 -17.53 7.06
C VAL A 4 9.29 -18.29 5.81
N SER A 5 8.98 -17.77 4.63
CA SER A 5 9.37 -18.43 3.37
C SER A 5 10.88 -18.56 3.21
N GLN A 6 11.64 -17.56 3.66
CA GLN A 6 13.11 -17.59 3.64
C GLN A 6 13.72 -18.69 4.53
N LEU A 7 13.04 -19.08 5.62
CA LEU A 7 13.45 -20.25 6.42
C LEU A 7 13.33 -21.57 5.64
N PHE A 8 12.53 -21.59 4.58
CA PHE A 8 12.38 -22.73 3.66
C PHE A 8 13.21 -22.57 2.37
N GLY A 9 14.09 -21.56 2.31
CA GLY A 9 14.86 -21.26 1.10
C GLY A 9 14.01 -20.70 -0.05
N VAL A 10 12.79 -20.19 0.25
CA VAL A 10 11.85 -19.72 -0.76
C VAL A 10 11.80 -18.20 -0.77
N GLY A 11 11.95 -17.62 -1.96
CA GLY A 11 11.76 -16.18 -2.16
C GLY A 11 12.88 -15.30 -1.61
N GLU A 12 14.10 -15.79 -1.51
CA GLU A 12 15.26 -15.06 -0.94
C GLU A 12 15.58 -13.75 -1.66
N HIS A 13 15.21 -13.63 -2.93
CA HIS A 13 15.44 -12.42 -3.73
C HIS A 13 14.35 -11.36 -3.51
N PHE A 14 13.32 -11.65 -2.75
CA PHE A 14 12.32 -10.66 -2.37
C PHE A 14 12.70 -9.97 -1.06
N THR A 15 12.29 -8.72 -0.95
CA THR A 15 12.37 -7.95 0.29
C THR A 15 11.10 -7.13 0.47
N LEU A 16 10.70 -6.93 1.72
CA LEU A 16 9.56 -6.10 2.04
C LEU A 16 9.96 -4.63 2.04
N LEU A 17 9.23 -3.83 1.26
CA LEU A 17 9.35 -2.38 1.20
C LEU A 17 8.03 -1.76 1.68
N PRO A 18 7.83 -1.60 3.00
CA PRO A 18 6.56 -1.13 3.52
C PRO A 18 6.37 0.37 3.28
N PHE A 19 5.13 0.71 2.93
CA PHE A 19 4.68 2.10 2.84
C PHE A 19 3.52 2.32 3.80
N LYS A 20 3.51 3.45 4.47
CA LYS A 20 2.37 3.86 5.30
C LYS A 20 1.52 4.89 4.59
N GLY A 21 0.22 4.68 4.66
CA GLY A 21 -0.79 5.60 4.23
C GLY A 21 -1.31 6.39 5.43
N LEU A 22 -1.14 7.70 5.37
CA LEU A 22 -1.76 8.62 6.30
C LEU A 22 -3.09 9.06 5.69
N TYR A 23 -4.09 9.23 6.53
CA TYR A 23 -5.42 9.63 6.14
C TYR A 23 -5.82 10.94 6.78
N TRP A 24 -6.59 11.69 6.05
CA TRP A 24 -7.40 12.79 6.53
C TRP A 24 -8.86 12.33 6.57
N GLN A 25 -9.73 13.11 7.17
CA GLN A 25 -11.16 12.83 7.20
C GLN A 25 -11.96 14.12 7.11
N LEU A 26 -13.19 14.02 6.62
CA LEU A 26 -14.13 15.10 6.72
C LEU A 26 -14.53 15.29 8.18
N LYS A 27 -14.56 16.55 8.64
CA LYS A 27 -15.00 16.89 10.00
C LYS A 27 -16.46 16.52 10.21
N PRO A 28 -16.84 16.16 11.45
CA PRO A 28 -18.26 16.01 11.81
C PRO A 28 -19.05 17.29 11.46
N GLY A 29 -20.23 17.10 10.89
CA GLY A 29 -21.08 18.23 10.47
C GLY A 29 -20.67 18.92 9.16
N CYS A 30 -19.65 18.44 8.47
CA CYS A 30 -19.31 18.91 7.13
C CYS A 30 -20.51 18.74 6.17
N PRO A 31 -20.85 19.75 5.35
CA PRO A 31 -21.97 19.65 4.40
C PRO A 31 -21.70 18.67 3.25
N ILE A 32 -20.45 18.27 3.07
CA ILE A 32 -20.02 17.31 2.04
C ILE A 32 -20.14 15.91 2.62
N GLN A 33 -21.03 15.10 2.07
CA GLN A 33 -21.27 13.73 2.53
C GLN A 33 -21.33 12.75 1.34
N PRO A 34 -20.19 12.30 0.81
CA PRO A 34 -20.17 11.26 -0.20
C PRO A 34 -20.85 9.99 0.33
N ARG A 35 -21.75 9.41 -0.47
CA ARG A 35 -22.46 8.15 -0.11
C ARG A 35 -21.79 6.90 -0.65
N THR A 36 -20.77 7.06 -1.49
CA THR A 36 -20.03 6.00 -2.13
C THR A 36 -18.55 6.34 -2.18
N ASN A 37 -17.72 5.35 -2.45
CA ASN A 37 -16.31 5.56 -2.68
C ASN A 37 -16.10 6.39 -3.96
N LEU A 38 -15.21 7.38 -3.90
CA LEU A 38 -14.81 8.19 -5.05
C LEU A 38 -13.31 8.03 -5.25
N TYR A 39 -12.93 7.55 -6.43
CA TYR A 39 -11.53 7.31 -6.81
C TYR A 39 -11.15 8.14 -8.03
N PRO A 40 -9.93 8.66 -8.11
CA PRO A 40 -9.40 9.18 -9.37
C PRO A 40 -9.20 8.03 -10.36
N VAL A 41 -9.07 8.36 -11.64
CA VAL A 41 -8.63 7.39 -12.64
C VAL A 41 -7.21 6.94 -12.28
N PRO A 42 -6.96 5.62 -12.16
CA PRO A 42 -5.65 5.12 -11.77
C PRO A 42 -4.58 5.46 -12.81
N ASP A 43 -3.42 5.91 -12.36
CA ASP A 43 -2.22 5.95 -13.19
C ASP A 43 -1.55 4.57 -13.13
N LEU A 44 -1.56 3.86 -14.24
CA LEU A 44 -1.02 2.49 -14.34
C LEU A 44 0.50 2.42 -14.15
N ASN A 45 1.19 3.56 -14.15
CA ASN A 45 2.62 3.62 -13.90
C ASN A 45 2.98 3.64 -12.41
N VAL A 46 2.00 3.82 -11.54
CA VAL A 46 2.20 3.88 -10.08
C VAL A 46 1.37 2.82 -9.37
N PRO A 47 1.95 2.08 -8.42
CA PRO A 47 1.27 0.96 -7.74
C PRO A 47 0.27 1.41 -6.67
N PHE A 48 -0.02 2.70 -6.57
CA PHE A 48 -0.87 3.26 -5.54
C PHE A 48 -2.01 4.06 -6.17
N LEU A 49 -3.21 3.89 -5.60
CA LEU A 49 -4.34 4.75 -5.90
C LEU A 49 -4.06 6.16 -5.39
N GLY A 50 -4.45 7.16 -6.17
CA GLY A 50 -4.41 8.56 -5.75
C GLY A 50 -5.33 8.85 -4.55
N VAL A 51 -5.38 10.11 -4.14
CA VAL A 51 -6.27 10.56 -3.07
C VAL A 51 -7.72 10.23 -3.44
N HIS A 52 -8.42 9.53 -2.55
CA HIS A 52 -9.80 9.12 -2.75
C HIS A 52 -10.63 9.31 -1.48
N PHE A 53 -11.94 9.33 -1.63
CA PHE A 53 -12.89 9.41 -0.51
C PHE A 53 -13.49 8.03 -0.25
N THR A 54 -13.48 7.63 1.02
CA THR A 54 -14.06 6.37 1.47
C THR A 54 -14.97 6.62 2.66
N PRO A 55 -16.30 6.59 2.48
CA PRO A 55 -17.24 6.57 3.59
C PRO A 55 -17.04 5.34 4.47
N SER A 56 -17.09 5.51 5.79
CA SER A 56 -17.09 4.38 6.72
C SER A 56 -18.44 3.64 6.65
N ALA A 57 -18.37 2.33 6.78
CA ALA A 57 -19.56 1.49 6.97
C ALA A 57 -20.03 1.47 8.44
N ASP A 58 -19.28 2.09 9.35
CA ASP A 58 -19.58 2.12 10.77
C ASP A 58 -20.78 3.02 11.08
N ALA A 59 -21.37 2.83 12.25
CA ALA A 59 -22.51 3.62 12.73
C ALA A 59 -22.21 5.13 12.86
N THR A 60 -20.94 5.51 12.97
CA THR A 60 -20.51 6.90 12.94
C THR A 60 -20.03 7.25 11.54
N PRO A 61 -20.76 8.08 10.79
CA PRO A 61 -20.39 8.40 9.42
C PRO A 61 -19.12 9.25 9.39
N ALA A 62 -18.00 8.61 9.14
CA ALA A 62 -16.73 9.25 8.88
C ALA A 62 -16.35 9.02 7.41
N VAL A 63 -15.84 10.03 6.75
CA VAL A 63 -15.35 9.92 5.38
C VAL A 63 -13.85 10.12 5.39
N SER A 64 -13.11 9.05 5.13
CA SER A 64 -11.65 9.08 5.00
C SER A 64 -11.24 9.68 3.66
N ILE A 65 -10.15 10.45 3.65
CA ILE A 65 -9.53 11.08 2.47
C ILE A 65 -8.06 10.65 2.46
N GLY A 66 -7.61 10.09 1.38
CA GLY A 66 -6.25 9.56 1.26
C GLY A 66 -6.24 8.19 0.61
N PRO A 67 -5.24 7.36 0.87
CA PRO A 67 -4.06 7.63 1.69
C PRO A 67 -2.96 8.40 0.94
N THR A 68 -2.00 8.93 1.70
CA THR A 68 -0.67 9.26 1.17
C THR A 68 0.17 7.97 1.08
N ALA A 69 1.31 8.00 0.39
CA ALA A 69 2.25 6.88 0.38
C ALA A 69 3.63 7.36 0.84
N THR A 70 3.93 7.15 2.10
CA THR A 70 5.25 7.48 2.69
C THR A 70 5.98 6.20 3.09
N PRO A 71 7.31 6.11 2.96
CA PRO A 71 8.05 4.95 3.43
C PRO A 71 7.80 4.68 4.92
N ALA A 72 7.62 3.42 5.28
CA ALA A 72 7.66 2.97 6.67
C ALA A 72 9.03 2.35 6.96
N TRP A 73 9.59 2.64 8.13
CA TRP A 73 10.94 2.23 8.52
C TRP A 73 10.97 0.94 9.34
N GLY A 74 9.87 0.22 9.32
CA GLY A 74 9.65 -1.06 9.98
C GLY A 74 8.28 -1.60 9.63
N ARG A 75 8.04 -2.88 9.88
CA ARG A 75 6.79 -3.58 9.54
C ARG A 75 5.58 -3.02 10.30
N GLU A 76 5.82 -2.52 11.52
CA GLU A 76 4.81 -1.99 12.43
C GLU A 76 5.05 -0.49 12.74
N ASN A 77 5.78 0.21 11.85
CA ASN A 77 6.07 1.64 12.01
C ASN A 77 4.86 2.49 11.60
N TYR A 78 3.77 2.42 12.35
CA TYR A 78 2.57 3.21 12.10
C TYR A 78 2.75 4.69 12.45
N ARG A 79 3.46 5.01 13.56
CA ARG A 79 3.57 6.39 14.06
C ARG A 79 5.00 6.77 14.43
N GLY A 80 5.40 7.95 13.99
CA GLY A 80 6.67 8.57 14.35
C GLY A 80 7.85 7.60 14.26
N LEU A 81 8.58 7.49 15.38
CA LEU A 81 9.76 6.60 15.51
C LEU A 81 9.44 5.23 16.12
N GLN A 82 8.17 4.93 16.38
CA GLN A 82 7.77 3.64 16.97
C GLN A 82 8.04 2.49 16.01
N ALA A 83 8.51 1.37 16.55
CA ALA A 83 8.74 0.13 15.83
C ALA A 83 9.59 0.29 14.54
N ILE A 84 10.58 1.17 14.57
CA ILE A 84 11.60 1.23 13.53
C ILE A 84 12.46 -0.04 13.63
N GLU A 85 12.69 -0.67 12.48
CA GLU A 85 13.64 -1.77 12.32
C GLU A 85 14.88 -1.22 11.59
N PRO A 86 16.00 -0.89 12.29
CA PRO A 86 17.12 -0.15 11.69
C PRO A 86 17.74 -0.82 10.46
N ALA A 87 17.90 -2.14 10.50
CA ALA A 87 18.44 -2.90 9.37
C ALA A 87 17.51 -2.85 8.15
N MET A 88 16.20 -2.98 8.36
CA MET A 88 15.19 -2.85 7.30
C MET A 88 15.15 -1.41 6.78
N ALA A 89 15.18 -0.42 7.66
CA ALA A 89 15.17 0.99 7.29
C ALA A 89 16.37 1.35 6.39
N ALA A 90 17.57 0.91 6.76
CA ALA A 90 18.78 1.12 5.96
C ALA A 90 18.71 0.43 4.59
N ALA A 91 18.26 -0.83 4.55
CA ALA A 91 18.07 -1.58 3.30
C ALA A 91 17.04 -0.90 2.39
N ASN A 92 15.89 -0.50 2.94
CA ASN A 92 14.83 0.17 2.20
C ASN A 92 15.26 1.54 1.69
N LEU A 93 16.00 2.31 2.49
CA LEU A 93 16.57 3.58 2.04
C LEU A 93 17.50 3.37 0.84
N GLY A 94 18.35 2.33 0.86
CA GLY A 94 19.21 1.97 -0.27
C GLY A 94 18.43 1.62 -1.53
N VAL A 95 17.35 0.85 -1.40
CA VAL A 95 16.45 0.53 -2.53
C VAL A 95 15.79 1.79 -3.07
N LEU A 96 15.20 2.62 -2.22
CA LEU A 96 14.52 3.85 -2.62
C LEU A 96 15.47 4.85 -3.29
N ALA A 97 16.68 5.02 -2.74
CA ALA A 97 17.71 5.88 -3.32
C ALA A 97 18.10 5.40 -4.73
N ARG A 98 18.32 4.09 -4.90
CA ARG A 98 18.63 3.50 -6.21
C ARG A 98 17.50 3.70 -7.22
N GLN A 99 16.24 3.47 -6.82
CA GLN A 99 15.07 3.70 -7.68
C GLN A 99 14.95 5.19 -8.05
N TYR A 100 15.17 6.09 -7.09
CA TYR A 100 15.15 7.53 -7.32
C TYR A 100 16.24 7.96 -8.31
N LEU A 101 17.46 7.48 -8.16
CA LEU A 101 18.58 7.79 -9.08
C LEU A 101 18.34 7.21 -10.48
N ALA A 102 17.85 5.99 -10.56
CA ALA A 102 17.53 5.32 -11.83
C ALA A 102 16.32 5.92 -12.55
N ASN A 103 15.41 6.56 -11.81
CA ASN A 103 14.17 7.18 -12.32
C ASN A 103 13.33 6.27 -13.22
N ARG A 104 13.29 4.99 -12.93
CA ARG A 104 12.52 4.02 -13.72
C ARG A 104 11.02 4.30 -13.58
N GLY A 105 10.31 4.31 -14.71
CA GLY A 105 8.87 4.58 -14.72
C GLY A 105 8.46 5.94 -14.14
N GLY A 106 9.36 6.93 -14.11
CA GLY A 106 9.03 8.25 -13.55
C GLY A 106 9.02 8.30 -12.02
N PHE A 107 9.73 7.39 -11.34
CA PHE A 107 9.72 7.26 -9.87
C PHE A 107 10.04 8.58 -9.14
N ARG A 108 10.91 9.45 -9.68
CA ARG A 108 11.19 10.77 -9.07
C ARG A 108 9.95 11.63 -8.98
N ARG A 109 9.19 11.71 -10.09
CA ARG A 109 7.94 12.47 -10.14
C ARG A 109 6.98 11.95 -9.08
N TYR A 110 6.81 10.64 -9.02
CA TYR A 110 5.96 10.00 -8.02
C TYR A 110 6.38 10.34 -6.58
N VAL A 111 7.68 10.24 -6.25
CA VAL A 111 8.20 10.59 -4.91
C VAL A 111 7.88 12.05 -4.57
N HIS A 112 8.06 12.97 -5.51
CA HIS A 112 7.74 14.39 -5.29
C HIS A 112 6.24 14.58 -5.08
N GLU A 113 5.39 13.98 -5.90
CA GLU A 113 3.93 14.05 -5.74
C GLU A 113 3.49 13.53 -4.36
N GLN A 114 4.01 12.40 -3.91
CA GLN A 114 3.69 11.84 -2.59
C GLN A 114 4.22 12.71 -1.43
N ALA A 115 5.41 13.27 -1.56
CA ALA A 115 5.94 14.21 -0.58
C ALA A 115 5.08 15.47 -0.49
N PHE A 116 4.58 15.95 -1.60
CA PHE A 116 3.69 17.11 -1.65
C PHE A 116 2.31 16.81 -1.07
N LEU A 117 1.76 15.61 -1.26
CA LEU A 117 0.48 15.20 -0.67
C LEU A 117 0.52 15.12 0.87
N ALA A 118 1.70 15.10 1.48
CA ALA A 118 1.84 15.25 2.93
C ALA A 118 1.49 16.67 3.41
N LEU A 119 1.48 17.65 2.50
CA LEU A 119 1.12 19.04 2.82
C LEU A 119 -0.39 19.26 2.63
N PRO A 120 -1.11 19.77 3.65
CA PRO A 120 -2.57 19.94 3.60
C PRO A 120 -3.08 20.69 2.36
N PRO A 121 -2.48 21.79 1.91
CA PRO A 121 -3.00 22.51 0.74
C PRO A 121 -3.00 21.69 -0.55
N LEU A 122 -2.02 20.82 -0.72
CA LEU A 122 -1.88 19.99 -1.92
C LEU A 122 -2.76 18.74 -1.87
N LEU A 123 -2.93 18.17 -0.67
CA LEU A 123 -3.95 17.14 -0.45
C LEU A 123 -5.34 17.67 -0.78
N ILE A 124 -5.67 18.89 -0.32
CA ILE A 124 -6.95 19.52 -0.62
C ILE A 124 -7.14 19.70 -2.11
N ARG A 125 -6.11 20.16 -2.82
CA ARG A 125 -6.16 20.32 -4.27
C ARG A 125 -6.45 18.99 -4.98
N ALA A 126 -5.78 17.91 -4.58
CA ALA A 126 -6.05 16.58 -5.11
C ALA A 126 -7.47 16.09 -4.76
N ALA A 127 -7.94 16.38 -3.55
CA ALA A 127 -9.32 16.07 -3.15
C ALA A 127 -10.37 16.87 -3.95
N GLN A 128 -10.06 18.11 -4.32
CA GLN A 128 -10.91 18.99 -5.13
C GLN A 128 -11.08 18.51 -6.58
N GLU A 129 -10.17 17.69 -7.08
CA GLU A 129 -10.33 17.04 -8.39
C GLU A 129 -11.55 16.10 -8.41
N LEU A 130 -11.87 15.50 -7.26
CA LEU A 130 -13.04 14.63 -7.11
C LEU A 130 -14.26 15.37 -6.57
N ILE A 131 -14.08 16.26 -5.61
CA ILE A 131 -15.13 17.06 -5.00
C ILE A 131 -14.70 18.52 -4.93
N PRO A 132 -15.02 19.34 -5.93
CA PRO A 132 -14.57 20.75 -6.01
C PRO A 132 -15.00 21.63 -4.82
N ALA A 133 -16.05 21.22 -4.09
CA ALA A 133 -16.55 21.93 -2.93
C ALA A 133 -15.72 21.76 -1.65
N VAL A 134 -14.74 20.85 -1.61
CA VAL A 134 -13.88 20.64 -0.44
C VAL A 134 -13.05 21.87 -0.14
N ARG A 135 -12.99 22.26 1.13
CA ARG A 135 -12.22 23.39 1.65
C ARG A 135 -11.35 22.95 2.84
N PRO A 136 -10.29 23.70 3.19
CA PRO A 136 -9.44 23.40 4.35
C PRO A 136 -10.20 23.22 5.67
N GLU A 137 -11.23 24.03 5.87
CA GLU A 137 -12.07 23.97 7.07
C GLU A 137 -12.90 22.68 7.19
N HIS A 138 -13.11 21.97 6.08
CA HIS A 138 -13.88 20.72 6.03
C HIS A 138 -13.10 19.50 6.47
N ILE A 139 -11.77 19.56 6.54
CA ILE A 139 -10.92 18.40 6.79
C ILE A 139 -10.14 18.50 8.10
N GLU A 140 -9.79 17.36 8.64
CA GLU A 140 -8.90 17.21 9.78
C GLU A 140 -8.03 15.95 9.61
N LEU A 141 -6.90 15.90 10.33
CA LEU A 141 -6.02 14.72 10.30
C LEU A 141 -6.70 13.54 11.00
N SER A 142 -6.81 12.43 10.31
CA SER A 142 -7.35 11.20 10.86
C SER A 142 -6.33 10.46 11.72
N GLN A 143 -6.82 9.73 12.73
CA GLN A 143 -6.00 8.78 13.49
C GLN A 143 -5.73 7.49 12.72
N LYS A 144 -6.43 7.27 11.60
CA LYS A 144 -6.28 6.10 10.76
C LYS A 144 -4.92 6.12 10.06
N VAL A 145 -4.16 5.04 10.22
CA VAL A 145 -2.90 4.79 9.51
C VAL A 145 -2.90 3.34 9.06
N GLY A 146 -2.54 3.10 7.82
CA GLY A 146 -2.37 1.74 7.30
C GLY A 146 -0.94 1.52 6.82
N ILE A 147 -0.42 0.31 6.98
CA ILE A 147 0.84 -0.09 6.35
C ILE A 147 0.53 -1.04 5.18
N ARG A 148 1.00 -0.67 4.00
CA ARG A 148 1.00 -1.54 2.83
C ARG A 148 2.35 -2.26 2.78
N SER A 149 2.31 -3.57 2.94
CA SER A 149 3.47 -4.44 2.83
C SER A 149 3.77 -4.70 1.35
N GLN A 150 4.48 -3.78 0.70
CA GLN A 150 4.81 -3.93 -0.71
C GLN A 150 6.03 -4.85 -0.87
N LEU A 151 5.92 -5.87 -1.70
CA LEU A 151 7.01 -6.77 -2.00
C LEU A 151 7.88 -6.20 -3.14
N PHE A 152 9.19 -6.22 -2.95
CA PHE A 152 10.18 -5.75 -3.93
C PHE A 152 11.07 -6.90 -4.36
N ASN A 153 11.17 -7.11 -5.66
CA ASN A 153 12.03 -8.11 -6.27
C ASN A 153 13.40 -7.50 -6.55
N ARG A 154 14.43 -8.00 -5.86
CA ARG A 154 15.81 -7.50 -5.96
C ARG A 154 16.49 -7.89 -7.27
N GLN A 155 16.01 -8.93 -7.97
CA GLN A 155 16.56 -9.35 -9.27
C GLN A 155 16.01 -8.47 -10.39
N THR A 156 14.69 -8.30 -10.47
CA THR A 156 14.05 -7.47 -11.50
C THR A 156 14.09 -5.98 -11.17
N GLN A 157 14.39 -5.61 -9.92
CA GLN A 157 14.38 -4.24 -9.40
C GLN A 157 13.00 -3.56 -9.53
N ARG A 158 11.93 -4.34 -9.32
CA ARG A 158 10.53 -3.88 -9.41
C ARG A 158 9.74 -4.26 -8.17
N LEU A 159 8.68 -3.52 -7.92
CA LEU A 159 7.63 -3.94 -6.99
C LEU A 159 6.80 -5.05 -7.63
N GLU A 160 6.37 -6.01 -6.82
CA GLU A 160 5.40 -7.01 -7.24
C GLU A 160 4.01 -6.39 -7.17
N ASP A 161 3.31 -6.40 -8.28
CA ASP A 161 2.00 -5.75 -8.47
C ASP A 161 0.86 -6.76 -8.62
N ASP A 162 1.15 -8.06 -8.51
CA ASP A 162 0.16 -9.13 -8.56
C ASP A 162 0.31 -10.10 -7.38
N PHE A 163 -0.59 -11.05 -7.26
CA PHE A 163 -0.51 -12.13 -6.30
C PHE A 163 0.73 -12.98 -6.56
N LEU A 164 1.42 -13.33 -5.49
CA LEU A 164 2.61 -14.18 -5.59
C LEU A 164 2.53 -15.33 -4.60
N CYS A 165 2.40 -16.54 -5.14
CA CYS A 165 2.48 -17.79 -4.41
C CYS A 165 3.69 -18.58 -4.93
N LEU A 166 4.53 -19.07 -4.04
CA LEU A 166 5.70 -19.85 -4.41
C LEU A 166 5.66 -21.22 -3.71
N PRO A 167 5.95 -22.31 -4.46
CA PRO A 167 6.09 -23.62 -3.85
C PRO A 167 7.39 -23.69 -3.03
N GLY A 168 7.36 -24.46 -1.97
CA GLY A 168 8.52 -24.84 -1.16
C GLY A 168 8.48 -26.32 -0.82
N PRO A 169 9.47 -26.84 -0.09
CA PRO A 169 9.48 -28.24 0.37
C PRO A 169 8.23 -28.51 1.24
N SER A 170 7.29 -29.32 0.72
CA SER A 170 6.02 -29.64 1.38
C SER A 170 5.26 -28.45 1.91
N SER A 171 5.33 -27.32 1.19
CA SER A 171 4.73 -26.05 1.61
C SER A 171 4.42 -25.14 0.42
N THR A 172 3.49 -24.22 0.63
CA THR A 172 3.19 -23.13 -0.32
C THR A 172 3.21 -21.81 0.44
N HIS A 173 3.89 -20.83 -0.13
CA HIS A 173 4.13 -19.54 0.49
C HIS A 173 3.45 -18.43 -0.29
N VAL A 174 2.43 -17.81 0.29
CA VAL A 174 1.78 -16.62 -0.25
C VAL A 174 2.59 -15.40 0.18
N LEU A 175 3.41 -14.86 -0.71
CA LEU A 175 4.31 -13.75 -0.41
C LEU A 175 3.67 -12.40 -0.66
N ASN A 176 2.81 -12.30 -1.66
CA ASN A 176 2.15 -11.06 -2.03
C ASN A 176 0.64 -11.30 -2.20
N ALA A 177 -0.14 -10.81 -1.25
CA ALA A 177 -1.60 -10.84 -1.28
C ALA A 177 -2.12 -9.41 -1.17
N ILE A 178 -1.89 -8.62 -2.22
CA ILE A 178 -2.31 -7.21 -2.29
C ILE A 178 -3.80 -7.09 -2.61
N SER A 179 -4.33 -5.87 -2.52
CA SER A 179 -5.69 -5.58 -2.99
C SER A 179 -5.83 -5.95 -4.49
N PRO A 180 -6.87 -6.71 -4.89
CA PRO A 180 -8.13 -6.97 -4.16
C PRO A 180 -8.21 -8.30 -3.39
N ALA A 181 -7.11 -8.84 -2.86
CA ALA A 181 -7.07 -10.17 -2.23
C ALA A 181 -8.22 -10.45 -1.26
N PHE A 182 -8.61 -9.49 -0.43
CA PHE A 182 -9.69 -9.69 0.54
C PHE A 182 -11.06 -9.84 -0.15
N THR A 183 -11.38 -8.98 -1.09
CA THR A 183 -12.66 -9.02 -1.81
C THR A 183 -12.73 -10.14 -2.85
N ALA A 184 -11.58 -10.61 -3.33
CA ALA A 184 -11.44 -11.75 -4.23
C ALA A 184 -10.95 -13.03 -3.52
N SER A 185 -11.16 -13.13 -2.19
CA SER A 185 -10.53 -14.16 -1.36
C SER A 185 -10.88 -15.59 -1.76
N PHE A 186 -12.08 -15.85 -2.24
CA PHE A 186 -12.47 -17.20 -2.72
C PHE A 186 -11.69 -17.58 -3.98
N ALA A 187 -11.65 -16.70 -4.98
CA ALA A 187 -10.88 -16.94 -6.20
C ALA A 187 -9.36 -17.04 -5.93
N LEU A 188 -8.85 -16.23 -4.97
CA LEU A 188 -7.47 -16.33 -4.53
C LEU A 188 -7.19 -17.65 -3.81
N ALA A 189 -8.14 -18.15 -3.01
CA ALA A 189 -8.01 -19.45 -2.35
C ALA A 189 -7.93 -20.59 -3.37
N ASP A 190 -8.77 -20.58 -4.40
CA ASP A 190 -8.72 -21.56 -5.49
C ASP A 190 -7.35 -21.53 -6.19
N LEU A 191 -6.85 -20.34 -6.54
CA LEU A 191 -5.53 -20.16 -7.12
C LEU A 191 -4.41 -20.73 -6.24
N ILE A 192 -4.47 -20.50 -4.92
CA ILE A 192 -3.48 -21.01 -3.97
C ILE A 192 -3.53 -22.53 -3.91
N VAL A 193 -4.73 -23.12 -3.86
CA VAL A 193 -4.91 -24.57 -3.81
C VAL A 193 -4.41 -25.22 -5.09
N ASP A 194 -4.76 -24.70 -6.26
CA ASP A 194 -4.30 -25.21 -7.56
C ASP A 194 -2.79 -25.21 -7.67
N GLN A 195 -2.12 -24.19 -7.12
CA GLN A 195 -0.65 -24.13 -7.09
C GLN A 195 -0.03 -25.04 -6.02
N ALA A 196 -0.75 -25.32 -4.93
CA ALA A 196 -0.26 -26.15 -3.83
C ALA A 196 -0.36 -27.65 -4.11
N LEU A 197 -1.44 -28.11 -4.76
CA LEU A 197 -1.72 -29.54 -5.00
C LEU A 197 -0.58 -30.28 -5.69
N PRO A 198 0.05 -29.77 -6.77
CA PRO A 198 1.18 -30.44 -7.39
C PRO A 198 2.39 -30.61 -6.48
N ALA A 199 2.64 -29.64 -5.60
CA ALA A 199 3.77 -29.67 -4.67
C ALA A 199 3.56 -30.64 -3.49
N LEU A 200 2.30 -31.02 -3.21
CA LEU A 200 1.95 -31.93 -2.14
C LEU A 200 1.87 -33.40 -2.58
N ASN A 201 2.08 -33.69 -3.88
CA ASN A 201 1.91 -35.04 -4.47
C ASN A 201 0.58 -35.71 -4.09
N LEU A 202 -0.46 -34.93 -3.87
CA LEU A 202 -1.82 -35.40 -3.61
C LEU A 202 -2.56 -35.53 -4.95
N ALA A 203 -2.05 -36.39 -5.83
CA ALA A 203 -2.72 -36.80 -7.04
C ALA A 203 -3.35 -38.18 -6.86
#